data_19a9c654aaa6d148ad7671b20e15b761
#
_entry.id   19a9c654aaa6d148ad7671b20e15b761
#
_cell.length_a   1.000
_cell.length_b   1.000
_cell.length_c   1.000
_cell.angle_alpha   90.00
_cell.angle_beta   90.00
_cell.angle_gamma   90.00
#
_symmetry.space_group_name_H-M   'P 1'
#
loop_
_entity.id
_entity.type
_entity.pdbx_description
1 polymer ?
#
loop_
_entity_poly.entity_id
_entity_poly.type
_entity_poly.pdbx_seq_one_letter_code
_entity_poly.pdbx_strand_id
1 'polypeptide(L)'
;MSVLSAQQGDVVAGNVYPKYTTRNPLARFLVANFAANLRHLVQQSGARQVHEVGCGEGFLARQLAAVGCQVRGSDLSPTTIAEARRRSAGTTPPIAFQVADLYRLDPDHDAAELIVCCEVLEHLPDAARALDVLAQLARPHLIASVPKEPLWRILNVARGKYWSDLGNTPGHLQHWSGRAFTKLLRERFEVVEVRNPLPWTMALCRARRP
;
A
#
# COMPACT_ATOMS: atom_id res chain seq x y z
N MET A 1 8.53 -4.86 -23.85
CA MET A 1 8.01 -3.51 -23.58
C MET A 1 8.54 -3.10 -22.22
N SER A 2 9.44 -2.13 -22.22
CA SER A 2 10.13 -1.61 -21.04
C SER A 2 9.13 -0.90 -20.12
N VAL A 3 9.03 -1.33 -18.87
CA VAL A 3 8.27 -0.61 -17.84
C VAL A 3 9.10 0.59 -17.43
N LEU A 4 8.74 1.77 -17.94
CA LEU A 4 9.35 3.03 -17.54
C LEU A 4 8.92 3.33 -16.10
N SER A 5 9.79 3.04 -15.13
CA SER A 5 9.68 3.63 -13.79
C SER A 5 10.08 5.10 -13.92
N ALA A 6 9.11 6.00 -13.80
CA ALA A 6 9.41 7.42 -13.73
C ALA A 6 10.03 7.69 -12.33
N GLN A 7 11.31 8.05 -12.32
CA GLN A 7 11.94 8.65 -11.15
C GLN A 7 11.56 10.13 -11.13
N GLN A 8 10.88 10.56 -10.09
CA GLN A 8 10.62 11.97 -9.83
C GLN A 8 11.29 12.33 -8.50
N GLY A 9 12.52 12.83 -8.57
CA GLY A 9 13.40 13.00 -7.41
C GLY A 9 13.89 11.65 -6.86
N ASP A 10 14.25 11.59 -5.59
CA ASP A 10 14.71 10.37 -4.89
C ASP A 10 13.59 9.37 -4.55
N VAL A 11 12.35 9.61 -4.99
CA VAL A 11 11.21 8.75 -4.73
C VAL A 11 10.88 7.92 -5.97
N VAL A 12 10.94 6.60 -5.86
CA VAL A 12 10.53 5.68 -6.92
C VAL A 12 9.00 5.69 -7.00
N ALA A 13 8.46 6.31 -8.06
CA ALA A 13 7.02 6.34 -8.31
C ALA A 13 6.59 5.15 -9.18
N GLY A 14 5.55 4.42 -8.76
CA GLY A 14 4.97 3.29 -9.49
C GLY A 14 5.57 1.93 -9.14
N ASN A 15 4.96 0.87 -9.68
CA ASN A 15 5.43 -0.50 -9.46
C ASN A 15 6.70 -0.78 -10.27
N VAL A 16 7.85 -0.89 -9.61
CA VAL A 16 9.14 -1.31 -10.21
C VAL A 16 9.04 -2.71 -10.85
N TYR A 17 8.12 -3.53 -10.39
CA TYR A 17 7.87 -4.88 -10.92
C TYR A 17 6.37 -5.06 -11.23
N PRO A 18 6.00 -5.60 -12.42
CA PRO A 18 4.60 -5.82 -12.80
C PRO A 18 3.98 -7.01 -12.03
N LYS A 19 3.99 -6.93 -10.70
CA LYS A 19 3.54 -8.01 -9.81
C LYS A 19 2.09 -8.42 -10.05
N TYR A 20 1.27 -7.51 -10.55
CA TYR A 20 -0.16 -7.75 -10.78
C TYR A 20 -0.50 -8.32 -12.19
N THR A 21 0.45 -8.25 -13.14
CA THR A 21 0.26 -8.76 -14.51
C THR A 21 1.16 -9.94 -14.85
N THR A 22 1.89 -10.46 -13.87
CA THR A 22 2.82 -11.57 -14.05
C THR A 22 2.12 -12.86 -14.44
N ARG A 23 2.76 -13.66 -15.32
CA ARG A 23 2.32 -15.03 -15.67
C ARG A 23 2.86 -16.08 -14.70
N ASN A 24 3.79 -15.74 -13.83
CA ASN A 24 4.38 -16.68 -12.87
C ASN A 24 3.31 -17.13 -11.84
N PRO A 25 2.99 -18.45 -11.75
CA PRO A 25 1.93 -18.95 -10.89
C PRO A 25 2.19 -18.68 -9.40
N LEU A 26 3.46 -18.75 -8.96
CA LEU A 26 3.82 -18.45 -7.58
C LEU A 26 3.57 -16.96 -7.25
N ALA A 27 3.99 -16.04 -8.13
CA ALA A 27 3.76 -14.62 -7.93
C ALA A 27 2.25 -14.29 -7.93
N ARG A 28 1.46 -14.94 -8.81
CA ARG A 28 0.00 -14.81 -8.81
C ARG A 28 -0.62 -15.30 -7.50
N PHE A 29 -0.17 -16.45 -7.00
CA PHE A 29 -0.63 -16.97 -5.71
C PHE A 29 -0.33 -16.01 -4.57
N LEU A 30 0.88 -15.46 -4.49
CA LEU A 30 1.27 -14.49 -3.46
C LEU A 30 0.42 -13.22 -3.51
N VAL A 31 0.19 -12.68 -4.71
CA VAL A 31 -0.69 -11.50 -4.90
C VAL A 31 -2.14 -11.81 -4.54
N ALA A 32 -2.65 -12.97 -4.92
CA ALA A 32 -4.01 -13.39 -4.56
C ALA A 32 -4.18 -13.54 -3.04
N ASN A 33 -3.18 -14.12 -2.37
CA ASN A 33 -3.14 -14.25 -0.91
C ASN A 33 -3.09 -12.88 -0.22
N PHE A 34 -2.27 -11.95 -0.73
CA PHE A 34 -2.24 -10.56 -0.26
C PHE A 34 -3.64 -9.92 -0.36
N ALA A 35 -4.26 -9.98 -1.53
CA ALA A 35 -5.57 -9.41 -1.78
C ALA A 35 -6.68 -10.05 -0.90
N ALA A 36 -6.60 -11.37 -0.65
CA ALA A 36 -7.54 -12.06 0.23
C ALA A 36 -7.41 -11.57 1.69
N ASN A 37 -6.18 -11.40 2.18
CA ASN A 37 -5.93 -10.85 3.52
C ASN A 37 -6.37 -9.38 3.63
N LEU A 38 -6.13 -8.57 2.61
CA LEU A 38 -6.64 -7.19 2.57
C LEU A 38 -8.17 -7.16 2.67
N ARG A 39 -8.87 -7.95 1.83
CA ARG A 39 -10.34 -8.03 1.87
C ARG A 39 -10.87 -8.46 3.24
N HIS A 40 -10.22 -9.43 3.87
CA HIS A 40 -10.58 -9.86 5.23
C HIS A 40 -10.47 -8.69 6.22
N LEU A 41 -9.37 -7.93 6.23
CA LEU A 41 -9.20 -6.80 7.13
C LEU A 41 -10.19 -5.65 6.84
N VAL A 42 -10.51 -5.42 5.57
CA VAL A 42 -11.55 -4.45 5.16
C VAL A 42 -12.91 -4.88 5.71
N GLN A 43 -13.28 -6.15 5.62
CA GLN A 43 -14.51 -6.67 6.20
C GLN A 43 -14.53 -6.54 7.73
N GLN A 44 -13.41 -6.80 8.40
CA GLN A 44 -13.26 -6.62 9.85
C GLN A 44 -13.40 -5.15 10.29
N SER A 45 -12.96 -4.21 9.47
CA SER A 45 -13.13 -2.77 9.77
C SER A 45 -14.59 -2.31 9.68
N GLY A 46 -15.43 -3.01 8.91
CA GLY A 46 -16.80 -2.62 8.61
C GLY A 46 -16.92 -1.38 7.72
N ALA A 47 -15.81 -0.83 7.26
CA ALA A 47 -15.78 0.41 6.48
C ALA A 47 -16.31 0.22 5.07
N ARG A 48 -17.02 1.25 4.58
CA ARG A 48 -17.52 1.33 3.21
C ARG A 48 -16.85 2.43 2.40
N GLN A 49 -16.37 3.48 3.06
CA GLN A 49 -15.61 4.56 2.44
C GLN A 49 -14.12 4.33 2.65
N VAL A 50 -13.38 4.15 1.56
CA VAL A 50 -11.96 3.80 1.58
C VAL A 50 -11.15 4.82 0.80
N HIS A 51 -10.07 5.30 1.40
CA HIS A 51 -9.04 6.07 0.70
C HIS A 51 -7.75 5.24 0.65
N GLU A 52 -7.36 4.83 -0.56
CA GLU A 52 -6.07 4.17 -0.81
C GLU A 52 -4.99 5.23 -1.06
N VAL A 53 -4.07 5.36 -0.11
CA VAL A 53 -2.92 6.28 -0.18
C VAL A 53 -1.71 5.53 -0.75
N GLY A 54 -1.14 6.03 -1.84
CA GLY A 54 -0.13 5.32 -2.64
C GLY A 54 -0.78 4.24 -3.51
N CYS A 55 -1.88 4.58 -4.19
CA CYS A 55 -2.71 3.62 -4.92
C CYS A 55 -2.05 3.03 -6.17
N GLY A 56 -0.92 3.59 -6.61
CA GLY A 56 -0.27 3.16 -7.84
C GLY A 56 -1.23 3.18 -9.02
N GLU A 57 -1.21 2.13 -9.83
CA GLU A 57 -2.08 1.94 -10.99
C GLU A 57 -3.52 1.48 -10.62
N GLY A 58 -3.93 1.64 -9.36
CA GLY A 58 -5.28 1.38 -8.87
C GLY A 58 -5.66 -0.10 -8.78
N PHE A 59 -4.70 -1.01 -8.63
CA PHE A 59 -5.00 -2.45 -8.56
C PHE A 59 -5.84 -2.79 -7.34
N LEU A 60 -5.41 -2.38 -6.14
CA LEU A 60 -6.15 -2.66 -4.91
C LEU A 60 -7.45 -1.85 -4.85
N ALA A 61 -7.44 -0.60 -5.32
CA ALA A 61 -8.65 0.22 -5.43
C ALA A 61 -9.77 -0.52 -6.19
N ARG A 62 -9.45 -1.13 -7.34
CA ARG A 62 -10.45 -1.93 -8.10
C ARG A 62 -10.91 -3.17 -7.33
N GLN A 63 -10.02 -3.84 -6.58
CA GLN A 63 -10.41 -4.99 -5.76
C GLN A 63 -11.37 -4.59 -4.62
N LEU A 64 -11.15 -3.40 -4.04
CA LEU A 64 -12.00 -2.85 -2.98
C LEU A 64 -13.35 -2.38 -3.53
N ALA A 65 -13.36 -1.73 -4.69
CA ALA A 65 -14.60 -1.36 -5.37
C ALA A 65 -15.44 -2.60 -5.75
N ALA A 66 -14.79 -3.68 -6.22
CA ALA A 66 -15.46 -4.93 -6.59
C ALA A 66 -16.15 -5.64 -5.41
N VAL A 67 -15.77 -5.33 -4.16
CA VAL A 67 -16.45 -5.83 -2.95
C VAL A 67 -17.43 -4.80 -2.35
N GLY A 68 -17.76 -3.75 -3.09
CA GLY A 68 -18.81 -2.78 -2.75
C GLY A 68 -18.33 -1.56 -1.96
N CYS A 69 -17.02 -1.34 -1.82
CA CYS A 69 -16.53 -0.12 -1.19
C CYS A 69 -16.62 1.07 -2.15
N GLN A 70 -16.91 2.25 -1.59
CA GLN A 70 -16.68 3.53 -2.25
C GLN A 70 -15.21 3.89 -2.10
N VAL A 71 -14.47 3.89 -3.19
CA VAL A 71 -13.01 4.02 -3.16
C VAL A 71 -12.57 5.32 -3.81
N ARG A 72 -11.63 5.99 -3.18
CA ARG A 72 -10.74 6.96 -3.81
C ARG A 72 -9.30 6.53 -3.64
N GLY A 73 -8.44 6.94 -4.58
CA GLY A 73 -7.02 6.64 -4.54
C GLY A 73 -6.19 7.90 -4.76
N SER A 74 -5.08 8.01 -4.05
CA SER A 74 -4.09 9.06 -4.27
C SER A 74 -2.70 8.47 -4.46
N ASP A 75 -1.91 9.08 -5.33
CA ASP A 75 -0.51 8.73 -5.58
C ASP A 75 0.28 9.98 -5.99
N LEU A 76 1.57 10.00 -5.70
CA LEU A 76 2.44 11.12 -6.02
C LEU A 76 2.65 11.30 -7.54
N SER A 77 2.59 10.21 -8.31
CA SER A 77 2.92 10.18 -9.74
C SER A 77 1.72 10.50 -10.64
N PRO A 78 1.74 11.61 -11.41
CA PRO A 78 0.69 11.93 -12.38
C PRO A 78 0.52 10.85 -13.45
N THR A 79 1.62 10.24 -13.93
CA THR A 79 1.58 9.18 -14.94
C THR A 79 0.93 7.90 -14.41
N THR A 80 1.22 7.56 -13.16
CA THR A 80 0.62 6.41 -12.48
C THR A 80 -0.88 6.62 -12.25
N ILE A 81 -1.30 7.82 -11.85
CA ILE A 81 -2.72 8.18 -11.71
C ILE A 81 -3.47 8.15 -13.05
N ALA A 82 -2.84 8.64 -14.13
CA ALA A 82 -3.44 8.54 -15.46
C ALA A 82 -3.71 7.08 -15.84
N GLU A 83 -2.78 6.18 -15.57
CA GLU A 83 -2.93 4.75 -15.80
C GLU A 83 -4.00 4.13 -14.88
N ALA A 84 -4.06 4.52 -13.60
CA ALA A 84 -5.10 4.09 -12.68
C ALA A 84 -6.50 4.44 -13.20
N ARG A 85 -6.70 5.68 -13.67
CA ARG A 85 -7.95 6.13 -14.28
C ARG A 85 -8.30 5.32 -15.52
N ARG A 86 -7.34 5.09 -16.42
CA ARG A 86 -7.53 4.30 -17.64
C ARG A 86 -7.94 2.87 -17.33
N ARG A 87 -7.27 2.20 -16.39
CA ARG A 87 -7.55 0.80 -15.99
C ARG A 87 -8.84 0.64 -15.22
N SER A 88 -9.33 1.72 -14.61
CA SER A 88 -10.55 1.72 -13.80
C SER A 88 -11.76 2.26 -14.54
N ALA A 89 -11.63 2.58 -15.83
CA ALA A 89 -12.75 3.02 -16.65
C ALA A 89 -13.84 1.94 -16.66
N GLY A 90 -15.09 2.33 -16.35
CA GLY A 90 -16.23 1.41 -16.27
C GLY A 90 -16.36 0.61 -14.96
N THR A 91 -15.48 0.82 -13.97
CA THR A 91 -15.65 0.23 -12.63
C THR A 91 -16.91 0.77 -11.96
N THR A 92 -17.68 -0.10 -11.32
CA THR A 92 -18.90 0.26 -10.57
C THR A 92 -18.79 -0.29 -9.14
N PRO A 93 -18.85 0.58 -8.09
CA PRO A 93 -18.94 2.05 -8.16
C PRO A 93 -17.67 2.68 -8.78
N PRO A 94 -17.76 3.91 -9.32
CA PRO A 94 -16.62 4.59 -9.91
C PRO A 94 -15.57 4.94 -8.85
N ILE A 95 -14.30 4.88 -9.24
CA ILE A 95 -13.18 5.19 -8.36
C ILE A 95 -12.65 6.58 -8.70
N ALA A 96 -12.55 7.44 -7.68
CA ALA A 96 -11.93 8.76 -7.82
C ALA A 96 -10.42 8.66 -7.59
N PHE A 97 -9.62 9.20 -8.53
CA PHE A 97 -8.15 9.23 -8.39
C PHE A 97 -7.62 10.64 -8.42
N GLN A 98 -6.68 10.96 -7.52
CA GLN A 98 -6.01 12.26 -7.44
C GLN A 98 -4.49 12.12 -7.38
N VAL A 99 -3.77 13.09 -7.93
CA VAL A 99 -2.33 13.25 -7.71
C VAL A 99 -2.16 13.97 -6.39
N ALA A 100 -1.51 13.34 -5.42
CA ALA A 100 -1.26 13.95 -4.12
C ALA A 100 -0.01 13.38 -3.45
N ASP A 101 0.71 14.24 -2.74
CA ASP A 101 1.77 13.87 -1.82
C ASP A 101 1.15 13.47 -0.49
N LEU A 102 1.46 12.27 0.01
CA LEU A 102 0.99 11.75 1.29
C LEU A 102 1.19 12.76 2.43
N TYR A 103 2.36 13.42 2.46
CA TYR A 103 2.69 14.38 3.51
C TYR A 103 1.87 15.68 3.48
N ARG A 104 1.06 15.89 2.42
CA ARG A 104 0.23 17.08 2.19
C ARG A 104 -1.26 16.78 2.16
N LEU A 105 -1.66 15.52 2.41
CA LEU A 105 -3.07 15.16 2.50
C LEU A 105 -3.72 15.90 3.67
N ASP A 106 -4.93 16.38 3.44
CA ASP A 106 -5.68 17.22 4.36
C ASP A 106 -6.81 16.43 5.02
N PRO A 107 -6.85 16.32 6.36
CA PRO A 107 -7.89 15.58 7.08
C PRO A 107 -9.32 16.08 6.80
N ASP A 108 -9.51 17.35 6.42
CA ASP A 108 -10.83 17.89 6.12
C ASP A 108 -11.37 17.39 4.77
N HIS A 109 -10.48 17.02 3.85
CA HIS A 109 -10.85 16.59 2.50
C HIS A 109 -10.50 15.12 2.22
N ASP A 110 -9.42 14.60 2.84
CA ASP A 110 -8.84 13.32 2.50
C ASP A 110 -9.12 12.21 3.52
N ALA A 111 -9.78 12.53 4.66
CA ALA A 111 -10.15 11.52 5.65
C ALA A 111 -11.19 10.54 5.11
N ALA A 112 -11.13 9.28 5.56
CA ALA A 112 -12.10 8.23 5.22
C ALA A 112 -12.31 7.28 6.41
N GLU A 113 -13.40 6.50 6.37
CA GLU A 113 -13.67 5.47 7.38
C GLU A 113 -12.49 4.47 7.48
N LEU A 114 -11.87 4.19 6.35
CA LEU A 114 -10.68 3.35 6.26
C LEU A 114 -9.64 3.99 5.33
N ILE A 115 -8.44 4.18 5.84
CA ILE A 115 -7.26 4.47 5.04
C ILE A 115 -6.55 3.15 4.74
N VAL A 116 -6.19 2.92 3.47
CA VAL A 116 -5.36 1.80 3.03
C VAL A 116 -4.04 2.35 2.53
N CYS A 117 -2.93 1.95 3.15
CA CYS A 117 -1.57 2.37 2.79
C CYS A 117 -0.68 1.12 2.70
N CYS A 118 -0.66 0.51 1.52
CA CYS A 118 0.01 -0.77 1.29
C CYS A 118 1.22 -0.62 0.39
N GLU A 119 2.40 -1.08 0.85
CA GLU A 119 3.65 -1.05 0.08
C GLU A 119 4.07 0.40 -0.29
N VAL A 120 3.98 1.29 0.67
CA VAL A 120 4.31 2.72 0.52
C VAL A 120 5.34 3.16 1.55
N LEU A 121 5.15 2.79 2.82
CA LEU A 121 5.96 3.30 3.94
C LEU A 121 7.45 2.99 3.79
N GLU A 122 7.80 1.86 3.18
CA GLU A 122 9.18 1.45 2.90
C GLU A 122 9.90 2.38 1.92
N HIS A 123 9.17 3.14 1.13
CA HIS A 123 9.71 4.09 0.15
C HIS A 123 9.86 5.51 0.71
N LEU A 124 9.33 5.76 1.90
CA LEU A 124 9.27 7.10 2.47
C LEU A 124 10.50 7.41 3.32
N PRO A 125 11.09 8.62 3.18
CA PRO A 125 12.23 9.03 4.00
C PRO A 125 11.84 9.18 5.47
N ASP A 126 10.61 9.62 5.77
CA ASP A 126 10.09 9.82 7.12
C ASP A 126 8.76 9.07 7.32
N ALA A 127 8.86 7.78 7.58
CA ALA A 127 7.70 6.93 7.83
C ALA A 127 6.95 7.32 9.12
N ALA A 128 7.64 7.93 10.11
CA ALA A 128 7.01 8.37 11.35
C ALA A 128 6.04 9.53 11.07
N ARG A 129 6.49 10.55 10.34
CA ARG A 129 5.64 11.66 9.89
C ARG A 129 4.50 11.19 8.99
N ALA A 130 4.76 10.21 8.11
CA ALA A 130 3.70 9.62 7.28
C ALA A 130 2.60 9.00 8.15
N LEU A 131 2.96 8.27 9.20
CA LEU A 131 2.00 7.69 10.14
C LEU A 131 1.23 8.76 10.94
N ASP A 132 1.82 9.91 11.23
CA ASP A 132 1.12 11.04 11.86
C ASP A 132 0.02 11.57 10.94
N VAL A 133 0.31 11.73 9.64
CA VAL A 133 -0.70 12.13 8.65
C VAL A 133 -1.79 11.06 8.52
N LEU A 134 -1.41 9.78 8.36
CA LEU A 134 -2.36 8.69 8.22
C LEU A 134 -3.28 8.55 9.46
N ALA A 135 -2.77 8.86 10.67
CA ALA A 135 -3.57 8.85 11.88
C ALA A 135 -4.64 9.97 11.89
N GLN A 136 -4.32 11.12 11.31
CA GLN A 136 -5.28 12.23 11.17
C GLN A 136 -6.35 11.94 10.10
N LEU A 137 -6.04 11.15 9.08
CA LEU A 137 -6.96 10.78 8.01
C LEU A 137 -7.90 9.64 8.39
N ALA A 138 -7.47 8.72 9.26
CA ALA A 138 -8.24 7.52 9.62
C ALA A 138 -9.47 7.83 10.49
N ARG A 139 -10.67 7.42 10.06
CA ARG A 139 -11.96 7.65 10.74
C ARG A 139 -12.77 6.37 10.93
N PRO A 140 -12.38 5.39 11.75
CA PRO A 140 -11.19 5.37 12.60
C PRO A 140 -10.07 4.42 12.13
N HIS A 141 -10.17 3.77 10.97
CA HIS A 141 -9.33 2.63 10.64
C HIS A 141 -8.20 2.93 9.66
N LEU A 142 -7.06 2.26 9.87
CA LEU A 142 -5.94 2.17 8.93
C LEU A 142 -5.63 0.70 8.64
N ILE A 143 -5.44 0.33 7.38
CA ILE A 143 -4.72 -0.87 6.99
C ILE A 143 -3.41 -0.44 6.38
N ALA A 144 -2.29 -0.93 6.93
CA ALA A 144 -0.97 -0.69 6.38
C ALA A 144 -0.23 -2.01 6.16
N SER A 145 0.59 -2.08 5.10
CA SER A 145 1.45 -3.23 4.84
C SER A 145 2.84 -2.80 4.39
N VAL A 146 3.81 -3.66 4.67
CA VAL A 146 5.20 -3.53 4.24
C VAL A 146 5.77 -4.91 3.91
N PRO A 147 6.83 -4.99 3.07
CA PRO A 147 7.61 -6.21 2.89
C PRO A 147 8.20 -6.68 4.23
N LYS A 148 8.10 -7.99 4.48
CA LYS A 148 8.62 -8.60 5.73
C LYS A 148 10.10 -8.93 5.59
N GLU A 149 10.93 -8.18 6.30
CA GLU A 149 12.37 -8.45 6.32
C GLU A 149 12.76 -9.46 7.43
N PRO A 150 13.80 -10.28 7.23
CA PRO A 150 14.69 -10.37 6.04
C PRO A 150 14.14 -11.23 4.90
N LEU A 151 12.94 -11.79 5.04
CA LEU A 151 12.37 -12.75 4.08
C LEU A 151 12.28 -12.17 2.66
N TRP A 152 11.90 -10.91 2.53
CA TRP A 152 11.81 -10.23 1.24
C TRP A 152 13.14 -10.24 0.48
N ARG A 153 14.23 -9.87 1.15
CA ARG A 153 15.57 -9.85 0.58
C ARG A 153 16.05 -11.26 0.21
N ILE A 154 15.80 -12.25 1.07
CA ILE A 154 16.15 -13.66 0.80
C ILE A 154 15.44 -14.14 -0.47
N LEU A 155 14.14 -13.85 -0.62
CA LEU A 155 13.39 -14.23 -1.81
C LEU A 155 13.86 -13.49 -3.07
N ASN A 156 14.32 -12.26 -2.97
CA ASN A 156 14.90 -11.52 -4.09
C ASN A 156 16.22 -12.16 -4.55
N VAL A 157 17.11 -12.48 -3.61
CA VAL A 157 18.37 -13.19 -3.90
C VAL A 157 18.08 -14.54 -4.52
N ALA A 158 17.18 -15.34 -3.95
CA ALA A 158 16.81 -16.66 -4.46
C ALA A 158 16.24 -16.63 -5.90
N ARG A 159 15.62 -15.49 -6.30
CA ARG A 159 15.13 -15.26 -7.68
C ARG A 159 16.19 -14.68 -8.62
N GLY A 160 17.43 -14.54 -8.18
CA GLY A 160 18.51 -13.89 -8.96
C GLY A 160 18.34 -12.40 -9.13
N LYS A 161 17.62 -11.70 -8.22
CA LYS A 161 17.36 -10.28 -8.26
C LYS A 161 18.17 -9.52 -7.21
N TYR A 162 18.67 -8.34 -7.59
CA TYR A 162 19.33 -7.38 -6.70
C TYR A 162 20.48 -7.96 -5.86
N TRP A 163 21.31 -8.80 -6.48
CA TRP A 163 22.45 -9.45 -5.82
C TRP A 163 23.47 -8.44 -5.30
N SER A 164 23.75 -7.39 -6.07
CA SER A 164 24.64 -6.28 -5.69
C SER A 164 24.21 -5.60 -4.39
N ASP A 165 22.90 -5.56 -4.13
CA ASP A 165 22.29 -4.87 -3.01
C ASP A 165 21.77 -5.84 -1.93
N LEU A 166 22.35 -7.05 -1.89
CA LEU A 166 21.96 -8.12 -0.97
C LEU A 166 20.44 -8.37 -0.95
N GLY A 167 19.81 -8.34 -2.13
CA GLY A 167 18.38 -8.53 -2.32
C GLY A 167 17.51 -7.33 -2.00
N ASN A 168 18.08 -6.16 -1.67
CA ASN A 168 17.30 -4.96 -1.44
C ASN A 168 16.65 -4.49 -2.75
N THR A 169 15.35 -4.16 -2.70
CA THR A 169 14.65 -3.59 -3.85
C THR A 169 15.03 -2.12 -4.00
N PRO A 170 15.38 -1.65 -5.22
CA PRO A 170 15.63 -0.24 -5.46
C PRO A 170 14.46 0.62 -4.96
N GLY A 171 14.77 1.68 -4.21
CA GLY A 171 13.78 2.58 -3.63
C GLY A 171 13.23 2.17 -2.27
N HIS A 172 13.59 1.00 -1.73
CA HIS A 172 13.29 0.69 -0.33
C HIS A 172 14.29 1.38 0.58
N LEU A 173 13.83 2.45 1.24
CA LEU A 173 14.61 3.23 2.20
C LEU A 173 14.51 2.66 3.62
N GLN A 174 13.38 2.03 3.92
CA GLN A 174 13.07 1.47 5.23
C GLN A 174 12.91 -0.04 5.17
N HIS A 175 13.33 -0.73 6.24
CA HIS A 175 13.30 -2.19 6.33
C HIS A 175 12.79 -2.61 7.71
N TRP A 176 11.66 -3.33 7.76
CA TRP A 176 11.09 -3.78 9.02
C TRP A 176 10.87 -5.29 9.05
N SER A 177 11.21 -5.89 10.18
CA SER A 177 10.60 -7.15 10.55
C SER A 177 9.14 -6.93 10.91
N GLY A 178 8.30 -7.97 10.86
CA GLY A 178 6.90 -7.85 11.25
C GLY A 178 6.71 -7.31 12.67
N ARG A 179 7.61 -7.66 13.61
CA ARG A 179 7.60 -7.13 14.99
C ARG A 179 7.94 -5.65 15.05
N ALA A 180 8.98 -5.21 14.31
CA ALA A 180 9.39 -3.82 14.27
C ALA A 180 8.30 -2.93 13.64
N PHE A 181 7.70 -3.39 12.55
CA PHE A 181 6.58 -2.70 11.91
C PHE A 181 5.36 -2.57 12.84
N THR A 182 4.97 -3.66 13.50
CA THR A 182 3.86 -3.63 14.46
C THR A 182 4.16 -2.70 15.65
N LYS A 183 5.42 -2.63 16.11
CA LYS A 183 5.83 -1.69 17.16
C LYS A 183 5.69 -0.25 16.69
N LEU A 184 6.15 0.07 15.47
CA LEU A 184 6.04 1.39 14.88
C LEU A 184 4.56 1.85 14.77
N LEU A 185 3.67 0.97 14.32
CA LEU A 185 2.23 1.26 14.25
C LEU A 185 1.64 1.56 15.64
N ARG A 186 2.06 0.83 16.67
CA ARG A 186 1.55 1.01 18.05
C ARG A 186 1.89 2.36 18.66
N GLU A 187 2.81 3.11 18.13
CA GLU A 187 3.11 4.46 18.61
C GLU A 187 1.95 5.43 18.37
N ARG A 188 1.14 5.20 17.33
CA ARG A 188 0.04 6.10 16.90
C ARG A 188 -1.33 5.44 16.88
N PHE A 189 -1.36 4.13 16.79
CA PHE A 189 -2.58 3.35 16.62
C PHE A 189 -2.74 2.25 17.68
N GLU A 190 -3.97 1.82 17.89
CA GLU A 190 -4.27 0.51 18.44
C GLU A 190 -4.20 -0.51 17.30
N VAL A 191 -3.32 -1.51 17.39
CA VAL A 191 -3.24 -2.59 16.40
C VAL A 191 -4.29 -3.64 16.73
N VAL A 192 -5.30 -3.75 15.87
CA VAL A 192 -6.46 -4.64 16.04
C VAL A 192 -6.12 -6.05 15.59
N GLU A 193 -5.56 -6.21 14.41
CA GLU A 193 -5.20 -7.51 13.83
C GLU A 193 -3.94 -7.39 12.99
N VAL A 194 -3.07 -8.41 13.07
CA VAL A 194 -1.88 -8.53 12.22
C VAL A 194 -1.97 -9.81 11.41
N ARG A 195 -1.79 -9.69 10.11
CA ARG A 195 -1.72 -10.80 9.16
C ARG A 195 -0.37 -10.82 8.45
N ASN A 196 0.06 -12.02 8.08
CA ASN A 196 1.35 -12.22 7.42
C ASN A 196 1.16 -12.94 6.08
N PRO A 197 0.48 -12.33 5.07
CA PRO A 197 0.47 -12.89 3.73
C PRO A 197 1.88 -12.86 3.17
N LEU A 198 2.51 -14.02 2.98
CA LEU A 198 3.89 -14.06 2.49
C LEU A 198 4.06 -13.35 1.15
N PRO A 199 5.09 -12.54 0.98
CA PRO A 199 6.18 -12.19 1.90
C PRO A 199 5.97 -10.85 2.64
N TRP A 200 4.74 -10.48 2.99
CA TRP A 200 4.39 -9.20 3.62
C TRP A 200 3.94 -9.35 5.07
N THR A 201 3.96 -8.23 5.79
CA THR A 201 3.22 -8.03 7.04
C THR A 201 2.18 -6.94 6.78
N MET A 202 0.94 -7.21 7.19
CA MET A 202 -0.21 -6.32 7.03
C MET A 202 -0.92 -6.19 8.38
N ALA A 203 -1.37 -4.99 8.74
CA ALA A 203 -2.07 -4.74 10.00
C ALA A 203 -3.31 -3.88 9.80
N LEU A 204 -4.41 -4.27 10.45
CA LEU A 204 -5.56 -3.41 10.72
C LEU A 204 -5.32 -2.68 12.03
N CYS A 205 -5.47 -1.39 11.99
CA CYS A 205 -5.26 -0.49 13.12
C CYS A 205 -6.47 0.41 13.32
N ARG A 206 -6.66 0.87 14.56
CA ARG A 206 -7.61 1.92 14.92
C ARG A 206 -6.85 3.15 15.38
N ALA A 207 -7.19 4.32 14.83
CA ALA A 207 -6.61 5.58 15.28
C ALA A 207 -6.95 5.81 16.75
N ARG A 208 -5.96 6.20 17.55
CA ARG A 208 -6.19 6.61 18.94
C ARG A 208 -6.87 7.97 18.89
N ARG A 209 -8.04 8.07 19.49
CA ARG A 209 -8.65 9.39 19.71
C ARG A 209 -7.84 10.13 20.78
N PRO A 210 -7.58 11.42 20.60
CA PRO A 210 -6.96 12.24 21.63
C PRO A 210 -7.83 12.26 22.90
#